data_1d5fb6efd882febeaf3affc4eff0137b
#
_entry.id   1d5fb6efd882febeaf3affc4eff0137b
#
_cell.length_a   1.000
_cell.length_b   1.000
_cell.length_c   1.000
_cell.angle_alpha   90.00
_cell.angle_beta   90.00
_cell.angle_gamma   90.00
#
_symmetry.space_group_name_H-M   'P 1'
#
loop_
_entity.id
_entity.type
_entity.pdbx_description
1 polymer ?
#
loop_
_entity_poly.entity_id
_entity_poly.type
_entity_poly.pdbx_seq_one_letter_code
_entity_poly.pdbx_strand_id
1 'polypeptide(L)'
;SLGELFNHVLEIQHFPTELAKVISTIQESQWDLSYRDGGWSIKQIVHHLADSHMNAYVRTKHIITQDQTQIQPYDENAWASSLDADFHHEASYLILLGLHQKWSLLLLESLKDAANQLVKTLEHPESGRQVSLSDLIRLYASHGTHHLEQIKYALIASN
;
A
#
# COMPACT_ATOMS: atom_id res chain seq x y z
N SER A 1 1.08 18.90 9.46
CA SER A 1 0.23 19.07 10.65
C SER A 1 -0.46 17.76 11.02
N LEU A 2 -0.92 17.63 12.24
CA LEU A 2 -1.68 16.46 12.67
C LEU A 2 -2.99 16.31 11.90
N GLY A 3 -3.62 17.42 11.53
CA GLY A 3 -4.85 17.38 10.73
C GLY A 3 -4.62 16.78 9.35
N GLU A 4 -3.51 17.12 8.70
CA GLU A 4 -3.13 16.52 7.42
C GLU A 4 -2.86 15.03 7.54
N LEU A 5 -2.09 14.62 8.57
CA LEU A 5 -1.81 13.21 8.82
C LEU A 5 -3.09 12.42 9.12
N PHE A 6 -4.00 12.99 9.91
CA PHE A 6 -5.29 12.38 10.17
C PHE A 6 -6.07 12.13 8.85
N ASN A 7 -6.12 13.11 7.97
CA ASN A 7 -6.77 12.97 6.67
C ASN A 7 -6.12 11.89 5.81
N HIS A 8 -4.79 11.81 5.80
CA HIS A 8 -4.06 10.75 5.09
C HIS A 8 -4.36 9.36 5.68
N VAL A 9 -4.52 9.24 6.98
CA VAL A 9 -4.92 7.97 7.59
C VAL A 9 -6.33 7.57 7.16
N LEU A 10 -7.25 8.53 7.05
CA LEU A 10 -8.58 8.25 6.52
C LEU A 10 -8.54 7.79 5.06
N GLU A 11 -7.65 8.34 4.23
CA GLU A 11 -7.44 7.85 2.87
C GLU A 11 -6.98 6.39 2.88
N ILE A 12 -6.03 6.03 3.75
CA ILE A 12 -5.59 4.64 3.93
C ILE A 12 -6.78 3.76 4.36
N GLN A 13 -7.60 4.23 5.29
CA GLN A 13 -8.76 3.49 5.78
C GLN A 13 -9.78 3.23 4.68
N HIS A 14 -10.03 4.20 3.81
CA HIS A 14 -11.04 4.12 2.75
C HIS A 14 -10.55 3.45 1.47
N PHE A 15 -9.26 3.25 1.31
CA PHE A 15 -8.69 2.72 0.08
C PHE A 15 -9.32 1.40 -0.39
N PRO A 16 -9.55 0.38 0.46
CA PRO A 16 -10.19 -0.86 -0.01
C PRO A 16 -11.59 -0.65 -0.58
N THR A 17 -12.35 0.32 -0.08
CA THR A 17 -13.66 0.67 -0.63
C THR A 17 -13.53 1.26 -2.03
N GLU A 18 -12.56 2.15 -2.25
CA GLU A 18 -12.29 2.73 -3.56
C GLU A 18 -11.78 1.66 -4.55
N LEU A 19 -10.92 0.77 -4.09
CA LEU A 19 -10.45 -0.36 -4.90
C LEU A 19 -11.62 -1.29 -5.29
N ALA A 20 -12.51 -1.60 -4.37
CA ALA A 20 -13.68 -2.44 -4.63
C ALA A 20 -14.57 -1.85 -5.73
N LYS A 21 -14.77 -0.54 -5.72
CA LYS A 21 -15.56 0.14 -6.77
C LYS A 21 -14.95 -0.06 -8.14
N VAL A 22 -13.62 0.04 -8.26
CA VAL A 22 -12.93 -0.18 -9.53
C VAL A 22 -12.96 -1.64 -9.92
N ILE A 23 -12.66 -2.55 -9.00
CA ILE A 23 -12.71 -4.01 -9.25
C ILE A 23 -14.08 -4.42 -9.80
N SER A 24 -15.16 -3.85 -9.27
CA SER A 24 -16.53 -4.19 -9.69
C SER A 24 -16.80 -3.86 -11.16
N THR A 25 -15.99 -3.00 -11.78
CA THR A 25 -16.12 -2.63 -13.20
C THR A 25 -15.25 -3.47 -14.13
N ILE A 26 -14.34 -4.30 -13.59
CA ILE A 26 -13.37 -5.05 -14.38
C ILE A 26 -14.01 -6.36 -14.87
N GLN A 27 -14.02 -6.54 -16.19
CA GLN A 27 -14.47 -7.78 -16.80
C GLN A 27 -13.34 -8.82 -16.77
N GLU A 28 -13.71 -10.10 -16.82
CA GLU A 28 -12.75 -11.21 -16.75
C GLU A 28 -11.64 -11.09 -17.81
N SER A 29 -11.97 -10.63 -18.99
CA SER A 29 -11.01 -10.46 -20.10
C SER A 29 -10.04 -9.28 -19.91
N GLN A 30 -10.25 -8.42 -18.92
CA GLN A 30 -9.47 -7.18 -18.73
C GLN A 30 -8.34 -7.30 -17.70
N TRP A 31 -8.32 -8.35 -16.90
CA TRP A 31 -7.36 -8.50 -15.79
C TRP A 31 -5.89 -8.55 -16.24
N ASP A 32 -5.62 -8.97 -17.48
CA ASP A 32 -4.28 -9.06 -18.03
C ASP A 32 -3.84 -7.78 -18.77
N LEU A 33 -4.69 -6.75 -18.83
CA LEU A 33 -4.33 -5.46 -19.41
C LEU A 33 -3.27 -4.77 -18.57
N SER A 34 -2.39 -4.01 -19.23
CA SER A 34 -1.38 -3.17 -18.60
C SER A 34 -1.60 -1.70 -18.94
N TYR A 35 -1.21 -0.80 -18.05
CA TYR A 35 -1.31 0.63 -18.32
C TYR A 35 -0.24 1.15 -19.29
N ARG A 36 0.80 0.35 -19.54
CA ARG A 36 1.86 0.62 -20.53
C ARG A 36 2.51 -0.68 -20.97
N ASP A 37 3.22 -0.64 -22.11
CA ASP A 37 3.99 -1.79 -22.59
C ASP A 37 5.06 -2.18 -21.58
N GLY A 38 5.14 -3.48 -21.25
CA GLY A 38 6.08 -4.02 -20.27
C GLY A 38 5.74 -3.69 -18.82
N GLY A 39 4.64 -2.98 -18.56
CA GLY A 39 4.14 -2.72 -17.21
C GLY A 39 3.44 -3.93 -16.61
N TRP A 40 3.18 -3.85 -15.30
CA TRP A 40 2.40 -4.89 -14.63
C TRP A 40 0.96 -4.92 -15.15
N SER A 41 0.37 -6.13 -15.18
CA SER A 41 -1.05 -6.28 -15.42
C SER A 41 -1.88 -5.72 -14.27
N ILE A 42 -3.16 -5.47 -14.52
CA ILE A 42 -4.09 -5.06 -13.45
C ILE A 42 -4.07 -6.08 -12.31
N LYS A 43 -4.08 -7.36 -12.63
CA LYS A 43 -3.99 -8.44 -11.63
C LYS A 43 -2.72 -8.34 -10.80
N GLN A 44 -1.56 -8.14 -11.44
CA GLN A 44 -0.29 -7.96 -10.74
C GLN A 44 -0.29 -6.71 -9.85
N ILE A 45 -0.91 -5.62 -10.28
CA ILE A 45 -1.02 -4.40 -9.46
C ILE A 45 -1.81 -4.68 -8.18
N VAL A 46 -2.92 -5.41 -8.25
CA VAL A 46 -3.71 -5.75 -7.06
C VAL A 46 -2.90 -6.62 -6.09
N HIS A 47 -2.18 -7.62 -6.59
CA HIS A 47 -1.29 -8.44 -5.77
C HIS A 47 -0.15 -7.62 -5.18
N HIS A 48 0.47 -6.72 -5.97
CA HIS A 48 1.51 -5.81 -5.49
C HIS A 48 1.01 -4.91 -4.36
N LEU A 49 -0.20 -4.39 -4.46
CA LEU A 49 -0.78 -3.56 -3.40
C LEU A 49 -0.86 -4.32 -2.08
N ALA A 50 -1.29 -5.58 -2.11
CA ALA A 50 -1.31 -6.42 -0.91
C ALA A 50 0.11 -6.64 -0.36
N ASP A 51 1.06 -7.01 -1.21
CA ASP A 51 2.45 -7.26 -0.81
C ASP A 51 3.08 -6.00 -0.21
N SER A 52 2.92 -4.86 -0.90
CA SER A 52 3.50 -3.58 -0.49
C SER A 52 2.91 -3.08 0.83
N HIS A 53 1.59 -3.18 0.98
CA HIS A 53 0.93 -2.67 2.18
C HIS A 53 1.13 -3.59 3.39
N MET A 54 1.29 -4.90 3.19
CA MET A 54 1.75 -5.80 4.26
C MET A 54 3.14 -5.41 4.76
N ASN A 55 4.07 -5.11 3.84
CA ASN A 55 5.40 -4.61 4.22
C ASN A 55 5.30 -3.28 4.97
N ALA A 56 4.42 -2.38 4.52
CA ALA A 56 4.20 -1.10 5.20
C ALA A 56 3.66 -1.28 6.62
N TYR A 57 2.75 -2.21 6.81
CA TYR A 57 2.23 -2.55 8.14
C TYR A 57 3.35 -3.06 9.05
N VAL A 58 4.18 -3.98 8.57
CA VAL A 58 5.32 -4.49 9.34
C VAL A 58 6.27 -3.36 9.72
N ARG A 59 6.59 -2.47 8.79
CA ARG A 59 7.43 -1.29 9.06
C ARG A 59 6.79 -0.37 10.11
N THR A 60 5.48 -0.17 10.04
CA THR A 60 4.73 0.59 11.06
C THR A 60 4.92 -0.02 12.44
N LYS A 61 4.77 -1.34 12.56
CA LYS A 61 4.96 -2.05 13.83
C LYS A 61 6.40 -1.90 14.34
N HIS A 62 7.40 -2.04 13.48
CA HIS A 62 8.80 -1.87 13.85
C HIS A 62 9.11 -0.44 14.33
N ILE A 63 8.55 0.59 13.67
CA ILE A 63 8.72 1.97 14.14
C ILE A 63 8.11 2.15 15.53
N ILE A 64 6.89 1.71 15.74
CA ILE A 64 6.18 1.90 17.02
C ILE A 64 6.89 1.17 18.15
N THR A 65 7.29 -0.07 17.93
CA THR A 65 7.91 -0.92 18.96
C THR A 65 9.41 -0.68 19.11
N GLN A 66 10.06 -0.10 18.10
CA GLN A 66 11.52 0.10 18.06
C GLN A 66 12.31 -1.20 18.28
N ASP A 67 11.74 -2.35 17.84
CA ASP A 67 12.40 -3.65 17.93
C ASP A 67 13.36 -3.91 16.77
N GLN A 68 13.38 -3.02 15.78
CA GLN A 68 14.31 -3.00 14.66
C GLN A 68 14.88 -1.59 14.50
N THR A 69 16.06 -1.50 13.92
CA THR A 69 16.73 -0.22 13.63
C THR A 69 16.69 0.15 12.15
N GLN A 70 16.45 -0.83 11.28
CA GLN A 70 16.45 -0.65 9.83
C GLN A 70 15.18 -1.24 9.20
N ILE A 71 14.80 -0.65 8.07
CA ILE A 71 13.78 -1.21 7.18
C ILE A 71 14.37 -2.44 6.49
N GLN A 72 13.58 -3.49 6.36
CA GLN A 72 13.89 -4.63 5.52
C GLN A 72 13.35 -4.37 4.11
N PRO A 73 14.20 -4.08 3.11
CA PRO A 73 13.78 -3.92 1.73
C PRO A 73 13.31 -5.24 1.12
N TYR A 74 12.48 -5.16 0.10
CA TYR A 74 12.12 -6.32 -0.71
C TYR A 74 12.12 -5.95 -2.20
N ASP A 75 12.35 -6.94 -3.06
CA ASP A 75 12.36 -6.76 -4.50
C ASP A 75 10.92 -6.78 -5.04
N GLU A 76 10.36 -5.60 -5.27
CA GLU A 76 8.97 -5.45 -5.73
C GLU A 76 8.71 -6.16 -7.05
N ASN A 77 9.63 -6.07 -8.00
CA ASN A 77 9.47 -6.70 -9.31
C ASN A 77 9.53 -8.23 -9.21
N ALA A 78 10.44 -8.75 -8.39
CA ALA A 78 10.51 -10.19 -8.17
C ALA A 78 9.24 -10.73 -7.51
N TRP A 79 8.70 -10.01 -6.53
CA TRP A 79 7.45 -10.37 -5.86
C TRP A 79 6.26 -10.32 -6.84
N ALA A 80 6.16 -9.25 -7.64
CA ALA A 80 5.07 -9.08 -8.59
C ALA A 80 5.09 -10.11 -9.72
N SER A 81 6.23 -10.76 -9.96
CA SER A 81 6.42 -11.78 -10.99
C SER A 81 6.58 -13.20 -10.41
N SER A 82 6.32 -13.38 -9.12
CA SER A 82 6.48 -14.67 -8.46
C SER A 82 5.31 -15.62 -8.75
N LEU A 83 5.28 -16.76 -8.05
CA LEU A 83 4.33 -17.85 -8.31
C LEU A 83 2.85 -17.47 -8.15
N ASP A 84 2.56 -16.42 -7.39
CA ASP A 84 1.20 -15.93 -7.13
C ASP A 84 0.75 -14.81 -8.08
N ALA A 85 1.59 -14.43 -9.05
CA ALA A 85 1.30 -13.32 -9.97
C ALA A 85 -0.01 -13.48 -10.75
N ASP A 86 -0.36 -14.73 -11.10
CA ASP A 86 -1.56 -15.06 -11.87
C ASP A 86 -2.73 -15.57 -11.02
N PHE A 87 -2.60 -15.55 -9.70
CA PHE A 87 -3.71 -15.94 -8.82
C PHE A 87 -4.90 -15.01 -9.00
N HIS A 88 -6.10 -15.49 -8.71
CA HIS A 88 -7.29 -14.66 -8.71
C HIS A 88 -7.10 -13.49 -7.73
N HIS A 89 -7.57 -12.31 -8.11
CA HIS A 89 -7.35 -11.06 -7.35
C HIS A 89 -8.00 -11.04 -5.97
N GLU A 90 -9.03 -11.86 -5.74
CA GLU A 90 -9.84 -11.79 -4.53
C GLU A 90 -9.04 -11.98 -3.24
N ALA A 91 -8.09 -12.91 -3.22
CA ALA A 91 -7.28 -13.16 -2.03
C ALA A 91 -6.48 -11.90 -1.62
N SER A 92 -5.88 -11.21 -2.58
CA SER A 92 -5.17 -9.95 -2.30
C SER A 92 -6.12 -8.83 -1.89
N TYR A 93 -7.31 -8.75 -2.49
CA TYR A 93 -8.33 -7.79 -2.05
C TYR A 93 -8.75 -8.04 -0.60
N LEU A 94 -8.99 -9.28 -0.20
CA LEU A 94 -9.36 -9.63 1.17
C LEU A 94 -8.24 -9.30 2.18
N ILE A 95 -6.98 -9.53 1.79
CA ILE A 95 -5.83 -9.10 2.59
C ILE A 95 -5.88 -7.59 2.79
N LEU A 96 -6.03 -6.82 1.72
CA LEU A 96 -6.09 -5.37 1.78
C LEU A 96 -7.25 -4.87 2.65
N LEU A 97 -8.43 -5.49 2.53
CA LEU A 97 -9.60 -5.11 3.29
C LEU A 97 -9.35 -5.24 4.80
N GLY A 98 -8.89 -6.39 5.26
CA GLY A 98 -8.59 -6.62 6.67
C GLY A 98 -7.38 -5.84 7.17
N LEU A 99 -6.32 -5.79 6.35
CA LEU A 99 -5.09 -5.08 6.68
C LEU A 99 -5.33 -3.59 6.88
N HIS A 100 -6.00 -2.93 5.93
CA HIS A 100 -6.23 -1.48 5.99
C HIS A 100 -7.12 -1.09 7.17
N GLN A 101 -8.07 -1.95 7.53
CA GLN A 101 -8.89 -1.73 8.72
C GLN A 101 -8.02 -1.71 9.98
N LYS A 102 -7.22 -2.74 10.18
CA LYS A 102 -6.34 -2.85 11.35
C LYS A 102 -5.23 -1.79 11.35
N TRP A 103 -4.61 -1.59 10.20
CA TRP A 103 -3.51 -0.64 10.05
C TRP A 103 -3.95 0.80 10.29
N SER A 104 -5.07 1.22 9.69
CA SER A 104 -5.58 2.58 9.90
C SER A 104 -5.96 2.84 11.36
N LEU A 105 -6.53 1.86 12.06
CA LEU A 105 -6.81 1.98 13.49
C LEU A 105 -5.52 2.12 14.31
N LEU A 106 -4.49 1.36 13.97
CA LEU A 106 -3.18 1.48 14.62
C LEU A 106 -2.56 2.86 14.39
N LEU A 107 -2.66 3.38 13.16
CA LEU A 107 -2.16 4.72 12.84
C LEU A 107 -2.94 5.80 13.59
N LEU A 108 -4.27 5.69 13.70
CA LEU A 108 -5.08 6.63 14.47
C LEU A 108 -4.69 6.63 15.96
N GLU A 109 -4.48 5.46 16.53
CA GLU A 109 -3.99 5.36 17.93
C GLU A 109 -2.60 6.01 18.08
N SER A 110 -1.73 5.85 17.09
CA SER A 110 -0.40 6.48 17.09
C SER A 110 -0.50 8.00 17.05
N LEU A 111 -1.46 8.56 16.32
CA LEU A 111 -1.66 10.01 16.27
C LEU A 111 -2.18 10.58 17.59
N LYS A 112 -2.85 9.80 18.40
CA LYS A 112 -3.25 10.23 19.77
C LYS A 112 -2.05 10.42 20.69
N ASP A 113 -0.94 9.74 20.41
CA ASP A 113 0.31 9.82 21.15
C ASP A 113 1.43 10.40 20.27
N ALA A 114 1.10 11.41 19.47
CA ALA A 114 1.97 11.94 18.43
C ALA A 114 3.33 12.40 18.95
N ALA A 115 3.37 13.02 20.15
CA ALA A 115 4.62 13.50 20.75
C ALA A 115 5.66 12.40 20.93
N ASN A 116 5.22 11.18 21.22
CA ASN A 116 6.11 10.02 21.38
C ASN A 116 6.28 9.23 20.10
N GLN A 117 5.22 9.05 19.32
CA GLN A 117 5.25 8.14 18.16
C GLN A 117 5.87 8.78 16.91
N LEU A 118 5.65 10.07 16.66
CA LEU A 118 6.11 10.73 15.44
C LEU A 118 7.61 11.06 15.43
N VAL A 119 8.30 10.92 16.55
CA VAL A 119 9.76 11.12 16.62
C VAL A 119 10.54 9.84 16.33
N LYS A 120 9.89 8.69 16.33
CA LYS A 120 10.52 7.38 16.08
C LYS A 120 10.79 7.17 14.60
N THR A 121 11.94 6.60 14.27
CA THR A 121 12.34 6.33 12.89
C THR A 121 13.01 4.98 12.75
N LEU A 122 13.06 4.49 11.50
CA LEU A 122 13.92 3.40 11.06
C LEU A 122 14.82 3.91 9.95
N GLU A 123 16.03 3.38 9.85
CA GLU A 123 16.96 3.71 8.78
C GLU A 123 16.67 2.88 7.53
N HIS A 124 16.64 3.53 6.37
CA HIS A 124 16.65 2.82 5.09
C HIS A 124 18.07 2.38 4.77
N PRO A 125 18.37 1.08 4.67
CA PRO A 125 19.76 0.60 4.63
C PRO A 125 20.53 1.03 3.38
N GLU A 126 19.85 1.28 2.26
CA GLU A 126 20.49 1.67 1.01
C GLU A 126 20.82 3.16 0.96
N SER A 127 19.91 4.01 1.44
CA SER A 127 20.06 5.48 1.36
C SER A 127 20.56 6.12 2.65
N GLY A 128 20.53 5.41 3.78
CA GLY A 128 20.81 5.97 5.10
C GLY A 128 19.71 6.93 5.61
N ARG A 129 18.63 7.11 4.85
CA ARG A 129 17.56 8.02 5.22
C ARG A 129 16.78 7.49 6.43
N GLN A 130 16.48 8.38 7.37
CA GLN A 130 15.58 8.08 8.48
C GLN A 130 14.13 8.18 8.02
N VAL A 131 13.35 7.12 8.24
CA VAL A 131 11.95 7.04 7.83
C VAL A 131 11.08 7.07 9.08
N SER A 132 10.23 8.09 9.18
CA SER A 132 9.31 8.27 10.30
C SER A 132 7.94 7.67 9.99
N LEU A 133 7.10 7.60 11.04
CA LEU A 133 5.71 7.22 10.88
C LEU A 133 4.95 8.20 9.97
N SER A 134 5.26 9.51 10.09
CA SER A 134 4.69 10.53 9.21
C SER A 134 5.03 10.29 7.73
N ASP A 135 6.28 9.89 7.45
CA ASP A 135 6.71 9.55 6.09
C ASP A 135 5.91 8.37 5.54
N LEU A 136 5.70 7.32 6.33
CA LEU A 136 4.92 6.15 5.91
C LEU A 136 3.46 6.53 5.65
N ILE A 137 2.85 7.32 6.52
CA ILE A 137 1.46 7.76 6.36
C ILE A 137 1.30 8.52 5.04
N ARG A 138 2.18 9.50 4.77
CA ARG A 138 2.12 10.28 3.52
C ARG A 138 2.34 9.41 2.29
N LEU A 139 3.34 8.56 2.32
CA LEU A 139 3.67 7.68 1.20
C LEU A 139 2.48 6.76 0.85
N TYR A 140 1.92 6.09 1.84
CA TYR A 140 0.90 5.07 1.58
C TYR A 140 -0.50 5.64 1.38
N ALA A 141 -0.78 6.85 1.85
CA ALA A 141 -1.99 7.57 1.47
C ALA A 141 -2.05 7.82 -0.05
N SER A 142 -0.92 8.11 -0.68
CA SER A 142 -0.84 8.34 -2.13
C SER A 142 -0.54 7.08 -2.95
N HIS A 143 0.11 6.08 -2.38
CA HIS A 143 0.56 4.87 -3.08
C HIS A 143 -0.62 4.07 -3.65
N GLY A 144 -1.65 3.84 -2.85
CA GLY A 144 -2.85 3.16 -3.32
C GLY A 144 -3.56 3.92 -4.44
N THR A 145 -3.74 5.22 -4.26
CA THR A 145 -4.36 6.09 -5.27
C THR A 145 -3.58 6.07 -6.58
N HIS A 146 -2.24 6.14 -6.50
CA HIS A 146 -1.38 6.09 -7.69
C HIS A 146 -1.59 4.80 -8.48
N HIS A 147 -1.59 3.65 -7.83
CA HIS A 147 -1.82 2.38 -8.50
C HIS A 147 -3.26 2.23 -9.00
N LEU A 148 -4.23 2.78 -8.27
CA LEU A 148 -5.62 2.78 -8.71
C LEU A 148 -5.80 3.57 -10.01
N GLU A 149 -5.10 4.70 -10.16
CA GLU A 149 -5.09 5.48 -11.41
C GLU A 149 -4.47 4.69 -12.57
N GLN A 150 -3.43 3.90 -12.32
CA GLN A 150 -2.86 3.01 -13.33
C GLN A 150 -3.88 1.98 -13.80
N ILE A 151 -4.64 1.39 -12.89
CA ILE A 151 -5.71 0.43 -13.23
C ILE A 151 -6.78 1.10 -14.08
N LYS A 152 -7.26 2.27 -13.66
CA LYS A 152 -8.26 3.03 -14.40
C LYS A 152 -7.78 3.39 -15.80
N TYR A 153 -6.52 3.81 -15.92
CA TYR A 153 -5.93 4.14 -17.22
C TYR A 153 -5.89 2.91 -18.14
N ALA A 154 -5.48 1.76 -17.63
CA ALA A 154 -5.45 0.52 -18.40
C ALA A 154 -6.84 0.16 -18.94
N LEU A 155 -7.89 0.34 -18.13
CA LEU A 155 -9.26 0.06 -18.53
C LEU A 155 -9.78 1.02 -19.61
N ILE A 156 -9.41 2.30 -19.53
CA ILE A 156 -9.82 3.32 -20.52
C ILE A 156 -9.05 3.14 -21.82
N ALA A 157 -7.74 2.92 -21.76
CA ALA A 157 -6.88 2.81 -22.94
C ALA A 157 -7.17 1.57 -23.80
N SER A 158 -7.85 0.55 -23.25
CA SER A 158 -8.21 -0.68 -23.96
C SER A 158 -9.54 -0.57 -24.71
N ASN A 159 -10.30 0.50 -24.53
CA ASN A 159 -11.60 0.69 -25.19
C ASN A 159 -11.47 1.42 -26.51
#